data_612a1d0ee5a300e711b1968c98e03efb
#
_entry.id   612a1d0ee5a300e711b1968c98e03efb
#
_cell.length_a   1.000
_cell.length_b   1.000
_cell.length_c   1.000
_cell.angle_alpha   90.00
_cell.angle_beta   90.00
_cell.angle_gamma   90.00
#
_symmetry.space_group_name_H-M   'P 1'
#
loop_
_entity.id
_entity.type
_entity.pdbx_description
1 polymer ?
#
loop_
_entity_poly.entity_id
_entity_poly.type
_entity_poly.pdbx_seq_one_letter_code
_entity_poly.pdbx_strand_id
1 'polypeptide(L)'
;MKIDKYSAILGNTVGYHDMSTLTSHRPVASLPFDGKYRLIDFPLSSLANAGIRSVFGIFQQENISSVFDHIRSGREWGLSTLLSHYYLGIYNTPVENTTVGPEYYQQLLTYLKRSGSNQTVALNCDVLMNIDLNQIFHLHNTIDRPITVVYKKLHLQNISEVNAVLEIDETDHVTEQKLFDGKDPDEVYNMSTDVFIVDTPWLIEKIEEEAKKEYPQKLRYILRDLAVEYNAFAFEYTGYLANIHSVESYYHANLDMLENQKFMKLFSPNQKVYTKVKNEEPTYYSKTSNIKSSQFASGSIVEGTVERSVVSRRVHLHQGSEVRSSLLFPGVVIHENA
;
A
#
# COMPACT_ATOMS: atom_id res chain seq x y z
N MET A 1 27.86 16.49 -1.52
CA MET A 1 26.42 16.22 -1.35
C MET A 1 26.22 14.77 -1.77
N LYS A 2 25.83 13.87 -0.85
CA LYS A 2 25.47 12.50 -1.25
C LYS A 2 24.15 12.60 -2.00
N ILE A 3 24.17 12.39 -3.29
CA ILE A 3 22.97 12.22 -4.11
C ILE A 3 22.31 10.93 -3.62
N ASP A 4 21.02 10.99 -3.27
CA ASP A 4 20.28 9.80 -2.91
C ASP A 4 20.27 8.86 -4.12
N LYS A 5 20.83 7.67 -3.95
CA LYS A 5 20.96 6.69 -5.04
C LYS A 5 19.59 6.24 -5.54
N TYR A 6 18.58 6.27 -4.67
CA TYR A 6 17.23 5.78 -4.91
C TYR A 6 16.19 6.85 -4.61
N SER A 7 15.11 6.84 -5.40
CA SER A 7 13.90 7.63 -5.17
C SER A 7 12.66 6.75 -5.20
N ALA A 8 11.53 7.28 -4.74
CA ALA A 8 10.28 6.55 -4.72
C ALA A 8 9.12 7.39 -5.24
N ILE A 9 8.21 6.76 -5.97
CA ILE A 9 6.89 7.28 -6.31
C ILE A 9 5.87 6.41 -5.58
N LEU A 10 5.06 7.02 -4.73
CA LEU A 10 4.00 6.36 -3.99
C LEU A 10 2.65 6.87 -4.48
N GLY A 11 1.81 5.98 -5.01
CA GLY A 11 0.53 6.32 -5.59
C GLY A 11 -0.67 5.70 -4.88
N ASN A 12 -1.82 6.35 -5.03
CA ASN A 12 -3.14 5.77 -4.79
C ASN A 12 -3.98 6.10 -6.02
N THR A 13 -3.79 5.32 -7.07
CA THR A 13 -4.24 5.66 -8.42
C THR A 13 -5.36 4.77 -8.94
N VAL A 14 -5.85 3.81 -8.12
CA VAL A 14 -6.96 2.92 -8.43
C VAL A 14 -8.08 3.12 -7.42
N GLY A 15 -9.30 3.21 -7.92
CA GLY A 15 -10.54 3.11 -7.14
C GLY A 15 -11.18 1.75 -7.37
N TYR A 16 -11.70 1.17 -6.31
CA TYR A 16 -12.48 -0.08 -6.34
C TYR A 16 -13.92 0.23 -5.99
N HIS A 17 -14.85 -0.11 -6.87
CA HIS A 17 -16.29 0.10 -6.64
C HIS A 17 -16.76 -0.52 -5.33
N ASP A 18 -16.31 -1.74 -5.04
CA ASP A 18 -16.68 -2.50 -3.84
C ASP A 18 -16.07 -1.95 -2.53
N MET A 19 -15.22 -0.93 -2.64
CA MET A 19 -14.67 -0.19 -1.50
C MET A 19 -15.36 1.16 -1.26
N SER A 20 -16.29 1.58 -2.09
CA SER A 20 -16.91 2.92 -2.09
C SER A 20 -17.48 3.31 -0.74
N THR A 21 -18.08 2.38 0.01
CA THR A 21 -18.63 2.63 1.36
C THR A 21 -17.57 3.03 2.40
N LEU A 22 -16.33 2.57 2.24
CA LEU A 22 -15.20 2.89 3.12
C LEU A 22 -14.36 4.06 2.59
N THR A 23 -14.42 4.33 1.29
CA THR A 23 -13.56 5.30 0.61
C THR A 23 -14.26 6.58 0.16
N SER A 24 -15.56 6.74 0.44
CA SER A 24 -16.34 7.95 0.10
C SER A 24 -15.73 9.27 0.61
N HIS A 25 -15.00 9.24 1.73
CA HIS A 25 -14.39 10.43 2.35
C HIS A 25 -12.89 10.29 2.61
N ARG A 26 -12.27 9.25 2.09
CA ARG A 26 -10.83 9.01 2.24
C ARG A 26 -10.32 8.04 1.17
N PRO A 27 -9.09 8.15 0.69
CA PRO A 27 -8.52 7.16 -0.21
C PRO A 27 -8.22 5.85 0.52
N VAL A 28 -8.12 4.74 -0.21
CA VAL A 28 -7.72 3.41 0.31
C VAL A 28 -6.45 3.52 1.16
N ALA A 29 -5.47 4.30 0.73
CA ALA A 29 -4.22 4.57 1.45
C ALA A 29 -4.40 4.94 2.93
N SER A 30 -5.48 5.64 3.28
CA SER A 30 -5.72 6.12 4.65
C SER A 30 -6.69 5.26 5.46
N LEU A 31 -7.12 4.11 4.95
CA LEU A 31 -7.94 3.17 5.72
C LEU A 31 -7.20 2.66 6.96
N PRO A 32 -7.86 2.62 8.13
CA PRO A 32 -7.27 2.03 9.34
C PRO A 32 -6.94 0.55 9.14
N PHE A 33 -5.85 0.09 9.71
CA PHE A 33 -5.45 -1.30 9.67
C PHE A 33 -4.90 -1.75 11.03
N ASP A 34 -5.25 -2.96 11.44
CA ASP A 34 -4.78 -3.59 12.69
C ASP A 34 -4.90 -2.65 13.91
N GLY A 35 -6.03 -1.95 14.01
CA GLY A 35 -6.38 -1.05 15.11
C GLY A 35 -5.62 0.29 15.15
N LYS A 36 -4.35 0.35 14.75
CA LYS A 36 -3.52 1.56 14.91
C LYS A 36 -2.84 2.06 13.67
N TYR A 37 -2.62 1.22 12.66
CA TYR A 37 -1.94 1.58 11.41
C TYR A 37 -2.92 2.16 10.38
N ARG A 38 -2.37 2.61 9.26
CA ARG A 38 -3.09 2.84 8.00
C ARG A 38 -2.38 2.10 6.87
N LEU A 39 -3.07 1.79 5.79
CA LEU A 39 -2.47 1.03 4.68
C LEU A 39 -1.22 1.70 4.12
N ILE A 40 -1.17 3.03 4.05
CA ILE A 40 0.00 3.79 3.58
C ILE A 40 1.24 3.63 4.47
N ASP A 41 1.08 3.20 5.73
CA ASP A 41 2.21 3.02 6.64
C ASP A 41 3.16 1.90 6.16
N PHE A 42 2.65 0.90 5.46
CA PHE A 42 3.42 -0.24 4.99
C PHE A 42 4.38 0.12 3.85
N PRO A 43 3.93 0.70 2.72
CA PRO A 43 4.86 1.14 1.70
C PRO A 43 5.83 2.21 2.21
N LEU A 44 5.39 3.18 3.02
CA LEU A 44 6.29 4.16 3.63
C LEU A 44 7.34 3.51 4.54
N SER A 45 6.96 2.46 5.29
CA SER A 45 7.90 1.72 6.15
C SER A 45 8.90 0.92 5.33
N SER A 46 8.47 0.29 4.24
CA SER A 46 9.36 -0.41 3.30
C SER A 46 10.41 0.56 2.72
N LEU A 47 9.99 1.78 2.33
CA LEU A 47 10.89 2.84 1.88
C LEU A 47 11.87 3.29 2.98
N ALA A 48 11.37 3.51 4.20
CA ALA A 48 12.19 3.93 5.34
C ALA A 48 13.24 2.88 5.72
N ASN A 49 12.86 1.59 5.73
CA ASN A 49 13.76 0.46 6.01
C ASN A 49 14.85 0.32 4.93
N ALA A 50 14.52 0.62 3.67
CA ALA A 50 15.50 0.65 2.58
C ALA A 50 16.39 1.91 2.59
N GLY A 51 16.15 2.84 3.51
CA GLY A 51 16.91 4.10 3.60
C GLY A 51 16.56 5.11 2.50
N ILE A 52 15.46 4.92 1.78
CA ILE A 52 14.99 5.84 0.74
C ILE A 52 14.38 7.08 1.41
N ARG A 53 14.94 8.24 1.08
CA ARG A 53 14.54 9.52 1.69
C ARG A 53 14.01 10.53 0.69
N SER A 54 14.04 10.20 -0.59
CA SER A 54 13.41 10.97 -1.65
C SER A 54 12.12 10.26 -2.05
N VAL A 55 10.98 10.83 -1.69
CA VAL A 55 9.65 10.21 -1.90
C VAL A 55 8.70 11.24 -2.49
N PHE A 56 8.04 10.87 -3.57
CA PHE A 56 6.95 11.62 -4.18
C PHE A 56 5.65 10.85 -4.05
N GLY A 57 4.74 11.35 -3.21
CA GLY A 57 3.39 10.82 -3.13
C GLY A 57 2.48 11.53 -4.15
N ILE A 58 1.75 10.78 -4.98
CA ILE A 58 0.79 11.34 -5.92
C ILE A 58 -0.62 10.80 -5.66
N PHE A 59 -1.55 11.70 -5.37
CA PHE A 59 -2.90 11.37 -4.94
C PHE A 59 -3.93 12.20 -5.67
N GLN A 60 -5.14 11.67 -5.81
CA GLN A 60 -6.28 12.43 -6.28
C GLN A 60 -6.66 13.54 -5.28
N GLN A 61 -7.11 14.68 -5.79
CA GLN A 61 -7.45 15.86 -4.97
C GLN A 61 -8.59 15.58 -3.98
N GLU A 62 -9.58 14.84 -4.40
CA GLU A 62 -10.66 14.44 -3.52
C GLU A 62 -10.13 13.57 -2.38
N ASN A 63 -10.58 13.86 -1.16
CA ASN A 63 -10.28 13.05 0.03
C ASN A 63 -8.80 12.97 0.49
N ILE A 64 -7.89 13.75 -0.10
CA ILE A 64 -6.46 13.74 0.25
C ILE A 64 -6.17 14.22 1.68
N SER A 65 -7.07 15.02 2.28
CA SER A 65 -6.89 15.62 3.61
C SER A 65 -6.53 14.59 4.69
N SER A 66 -7.11 13.40 4.62
CA SER A 66 -6.82 12.30 5.56
C SER A 66 -5.40 11.74 5.42
N VAL A 67 -4.81 11.79 4.24
CA VAL A 67 -3.41 11.42 3.96
C VAL A 67 -2.49 12.48 4.52
N PHE A 68 -2.76 13.76 4.24
CA PHE A 68 -1.99 14.88 4.78
C PHE A 68 -1.97 14.89 6.31
N ASP A 69 -3.14 14.73 6.96
CA ASP A 69 -3.20 14.68 8.43
C ASP A 69 -2.39 13.51 8.99
N HIS A 70 -2.36 12.37 8.28
CA HIS A 70 -1.63 11.21 8.76
C HIS A 70 -0.12 11.36 8.59
N ILE A 71 0.35 11.69 7.41
CA ILE A 71 1.78 11.75 7.10
C ILE A 71 2.43 13.00 7.69
N ARG A 72 1.77 14.18 7.58
CA ARG A 72 2.33 15.48 7.98
C ARG A 72 3.72 15.71 7.39
N SER A 73 4.73 15.86 8.25
CA SER A 73 6.14 16.04 7.85
C SER A 73 6.84 14.70 7.51
N GLY A 74 6.21 13.56 7.69
CA GLY A 74 6.83 12.24 7.48
C GLY A 74 7.89 11.86 8.50
N ARG A 75 7.88 12.48 9.70
CA ARG A 75 8.90 12.30 10.74
C ARG A 75 9.06 10.83 11.16
N GLU A 76 7.97 10.12 11.28
CA GLU A 76 7.93 8.71 11.71
C GLU A 76 8.68 7.78 10.75
N TRP A 77 8.74 8.17 9.47
CA TRP A 77 9.46 7.43 8.41
C TRP A 77 10.81 8.07 8.04
N GLY A 78 11.31 9.02 8.86
CA GLY A 78 12.58 9.70 8.62
C GLY A 78 12.57 10.66 7.42
N LEU A 79 11.40 11.10 6.96
CA LEU A 79 11.23 11.99 5.80
C LEU A 79 11.30 13.49 6.14
N SER A 80 11.50 13.85 7.41
CA SER A 80 11.56 15.25 7.86
C SER A 80 12.98 15.72 8.20
N THR A 81 14.00 15.16 7.58
CA THR A 81 15.41 15.54 7.80
C THR A 81 15.88 16.51 6.71
N LEU A 82 17.00 17.21 6.96
CA LEU A 82 17.61 18.13 5.97
C LEU A 82 18.06 17.42 4.68
N LEU A 83 18.20 16.11 4.71
CA LEU A 83 18.62 15.28 3.57
C LEU A 83 17.45 14.54 2.92
N SER A 84 16.24 14.74 3.40
CA SER A 84 15.05 14.07 2.84
C SER A 84 14.26 15.01 1.97
N HIS A 85 13.70 14.46 0.91
CA HIS A 85 12.87 15.16 -0.05
C HIS A 85 11.52 14.46 -0.15
N TYR A 86 10.55 14.92 0.66
CA TYR A 86 9.19 14.41 0.62
C TYR A 86 8.27 15.44 -0.03
N TYR A 87 7.64 15.06 -1.13
CA TYR A 87 6.70 15.89 -1.87
C TYR A 87 5.37 15.19 -2.05
N LEU A 88 4.28 15.96 -2.06
CA LEU A 88 2.95 15.48 -2.41
C LEU A 88 2.48 16.19 -3.67
N GLY A 89 2.20 15.41 -4.69
CA GLY A 89 1.52 15.82 -5.92
C GLY A 89 0.03 15.54 -5.83
N ILE A 90 -0.75 16.39 -6.47
CA ILE A 90 -2.21 16.29 -6.53
C ILE A 90 -2.63 16.29 -7.98
N TYR A 91 -3.57 15.40 -8.35
CA TYR A 91 -4.18 15.38 -9.66
C TYR A 91 -5.71 15.35 -9.54
N ASN A 92 -6.41 15.87 -10.57
CA ASN A 92 -7.87 16.07 -10.54
C ASN A 92 -8.67 15.01 -11.30
N THR A 93 -7.99 14.11 -12.01
CA THR A 93 -8.68 13.06 -12.75
C THR A 93 -9.26 12.01 -11.78
N PRO A 94 -10.51 11.55 -11.98
CA PRO A 94 -11.10 10.48 -11.18
C PRO A 94 -10.22 9.23 -11.11
N VAL A 95 -10.26 8.53 -9.95
CA VAL A 95 -9.40 7.34 -9.74
C VAL A 95 -9.75 6.18 -10.67
N GLU A 96 -10.99 6.12 -11.14
CA GLU A 96 -11.48 5.11 -12.09
C GLU A 96 -10.90 5.27 -13.50
N ASN A 97 -10.52 6.50 -13.87
CA ASN A 97 -9.95 6.75 -15.18
C ASN A 97 -8.53 6.23 -15.28
N THR A 98 -8.19 5.61 -16.40
CA THR A 98 -6.81 5.16 -16.68
C THR A 98 -5.92 6.30 -17.18
N THR A 99 -6.52 7.32 -17.81
CA THR A 99 -5.83 8.49 -18.37
C THR A 99 -5.72 9.63 -17.35
N VAL A 100 -4.80 10.57 -17.61
CA VAL A 100 -4.51 11.74 -16.76
C VAL A 100 -4.30 13.01 -17.58
N GLY A 101 -4.43 14.15 -16.91
CA GLY A 101 -4.09 15.45 -17.49
C GLY A 101 -2.57 15.74 -17.47
N PRO A 102 -2.14 16.79 -18.19
CA PRO A 102 -0.71 17.16 -18.32
C PRO A 102 -0.04 17.49 -16.99
N GLU A 103 -0.78 18.01 -16.01
CA GLU A 103 -0.28 18.39 -14.70
C GLU A 103 0.28 17.19 -13.92
N TYR A 104 -0.26 15.98 -14.16
CA TYR A 104 0.20 14.74 -13.54
C TYR A 104 1.66 14.47 -13.91
N TYR A 105 1.97 14.50 -15.20
CA TYR A 105 3.33 14.23 -15.69
C TYR A 105 4.31 15.37 -15.43
N GLN A 106 3.84 16.61 -15.46
CA GLN A 106 4.67 17.76 -15.14
C GLN A 106 5.22 17.65 -13.69
N GLN A 107 4.39 17.24 -12.75
CA GLN A 107 4.80 17.03 -11.37
C GLN A 107 5.78 15.86 -11.24
N LEU A 108 5.50 14.71 -11.86
CA LEU A 108 6.38 13.54 -11.88
C LEU A 108 7.75 13.84 -12.47
N LEU A 109 7.78 14.45 -13.65
CA LEU A 109 9.04 14.81 -14.33
C LEU A 109 9.84 15.83 -13.52
N THR A 110 9.18 16.82 -12.93
CA THR A 110 9.83 17.81 -12.07
C THR A 110 10.51 17.12 -10.88
N TYR A 111 9.82 16.19 -10.24
CA TYR A 111 10.36 15.43 -9.11
C TYR A 111 11.52 14.54 -9.54
N LEU A 112 11.35 13.69 -10.56
CA LEU A 112 12.37 12.73 -11.00
C LEU A 112 13.66 13.44 -11.44
N LYS A 113 13.55 14.51 -12.22
CA LYS A 113 14.72 15.31 -12.66
C LYS A 113 15.44 15.98 -11.49
N ARG A 114 14.72 16.42 -10.46
CA ARG A 114 15.32 17.02 -9.26
C ARG A 114 15.90 16.00 -8.30
N SER A 115 15.38 14.77 -8.26
CA SER A 115 15.86 13.73 -7.37
C SER A 115 17.32 13.36 -7.66
N GLY A 116 17.74 13.39 -8.95
CA GLY A 116 19.08 12.97 -9.37
C GLY A 116 19.38 11.50 -9.03
N SER A 117 18.35 10.70 -8.73
CA SER A 117 18.50 9.29 -8.38
C SER A 117 18.86 8.43 -9.59
N ASN A 118 19.55 7.32 -9.35
CA ASN A 118 19.85 6.34 -10.39
C ASN A 118 18.66 5.44 -10.66
N GLN A 119 17.92 5.06 -9.60
CA GLN A 119 16.80 4.15 -9.68
C GLN A 119 15.61 4.69 -8.89
N THR A 120 14.43 4.37 -9.39
CA THR A 120 13.14 4.76 -8.77
C THR A 120 12.30 3.51 -8.49
N VAL A 121 11.76 3.41 -7.28
CA VAL A 121 10.71 2.43 -6.99
C VAL A 121 9.35 3.08 -7.08
N ALA A 122 8.45 2.48 -7.85
CA ALA A 122 7.03 2.83 -7.88
C ALA A 122 6.25 1.85 -7.02
N LEU A 123 5.40 2.37 -6.11
CA LEU A 123 4.59 1.60 -5.17
C LEU A 123 3.16 2.12 -5.15
N ASN A 124 2.23 1.25 -4.76
CA ASN A 124 0.84 1.62 -4.52
C ASN A 124 0.41 1.30 -3.07
N CYS A 125 -0.77 1.80 -2.68
CA CYS A 125 -1.29 1.64 -1.33
C CYS A 125 -2.44 0.63 -1.21
N ASP A 126 -2.85 0.01 -2.30
CA ASP A 126 -3.95 -0.95 -2.38
C ASP A 126 -3.50 -2.42 -2.17
N VAL A 127 -2.20 -2.67 -2.19
CA VAL A 127 -1.62 -3.97 -1.86
C VAL A 127 -0.90 -3.89 -0.53
N LEU A 128 -1.45 -4.58 0.46
CA LEU A 128 -0.88 -4.64 1.80
C LEU A 128 0.25 -5.65 1.85
N MET A 129 1.48 -5.19 1.98
CA MET A 129 2.68 -6.01 2.16
C MET A 129 3.78 -5.22 2.87
N ASN A 130 4.74 -5.91 3.43
CA ASN A 130 5.93 -5.32 4.04
C ASN A 130 7.18 -5.91 3.37
N ILE A 131 7.64 -5.22 2.32
CA ILE A 131 8.64 -5.74 1.39
C ILE A 131 10.05 -5.21 1.68
N ASP A 132 11.04 -6.09 1.61
CA ASP A 132 12.46 -5.69 1.66
C ASP A 132 12.94 -5.23 0.29
N LEU A 133 12.90 -3.93 0.07
CA LEU A 133 13.32 -3.31 -1.20
C LEU A 133 14.81 -3.43 -1.46
N ASN A 134 15.66 -3.59 -0.42
CA ASN A 134 17.10 -3.73 -0.62
C ASN A 134 17.45 -4.98 -1.41
N GLN A 135 16.75 -6.09 -1.17
CA GLN A 135 16.94 -7.33 -1.92
C GLN A 135 16.63 -7.12 -3.41
N ILE A 136 15.53 -6.42 -3.70
CA ILE A 136 15.10 -6.20 -5.08
C ILE A 136 16.02 -5.22 -5.81
N PHE A 137 16.46 -4.13 -5.14
CA PHE A 137 17.46 -3.21 -5.71
C PHE A 137 18.78 -3.92 -5.99
N HIS A 138 19.21 -4.80 -5.08
CA HIS A 138 20.43 -5.59 -5.31
C HIS A 138 20.29 -6.47 -6.54
N LEU A 139 19.18 -7.17 -6.67
CA LEU A 139 18.88 -8.02 -7.81
C LEU A 139 18.79 -7.20 -9.11
N HIS A 140 18.02 -6.12 -9.12
CA HIS A 140 17.87 -5.22 -10.27
C HIS A 140 19.23 -4.71 -10.80
N ASN A 141 20.17 -4.40 -9.89
CA ASN A 141 21.53 -3.98 -10.27
C ASN A 141 22.37 -5.10 -10.92
N THR A 142 21.99 -6.36 -10.83
CA THR A 142 22.70 -7.50 -11.43
C THR A 142 22.10 -7.93 -12.76
N ILE A 143 20.94 -7.39 -13.12
CA ILE A 143 20.18 -7.76 -14.31
C ILE A 143 20.33 -6.64 -15.33
N ASP A 144 20.57 -7.03 -16.59
CA ASP A 144 20.65 -6.10 -17.73
C ASP A 144 19.26 -5.78 -18.28
N ARG A 145 18.40 -5.16 -17.44
CA ARG A 145 17.04 -4.71 -17.78
C ARG A 145 16.73 -3.42 -17.05
N PRO A 146 16.06 -2.45 -17.70
CA PRO A 146 15.76 -1.16 -17.08
C PRO A 146 14.57 -1.21 -16.11
N ILE A 147 13.86 -2.35 -16.02
CA ILE A 147 12.65 -2.52 -15.23
C ILE A 147 12.58 -3.92 -14.58
N THR A 148 12.22 -3.95 -13.31
CA THR A 148 11.89 -5.15 -12.53
C THR A 148 10.50 -4.99 -11.95
N VAL A 149 9.68 -6.03 -12.03
CA VAL A 149 8.33 -6.08 -11.45
C VAL A 149 8.26 -7.08 -10.32
N VAL A 150 7.54 -6.73 -9.25
CA VAL A 150 7.25 -7.65 -8.15
C VAL A 150 5.90 -8.31 -8.36
N TYR A 151 5.85 -9.63 -8.25
CA TYR A 151 4.61 -10.39 -8.33
C TYR A 151 4.42 -11.33 -7.14
N LYS A 152 3.22 -11.83 -6.98
CA LYS A 152 2.89 -12.88 -6.01
C LYS A 152 1.93 -13.90 -6.62
N LYS A 153 2.17 -15.17 -6.32
CA LYS A 153 1.26 -16.27 -6.65
C LYS A 153 0.05 -16.26 -5.73
N LEU A 154 -1.12 -16.08 -6.28
CA LEU A 154 -2.39 -16.01 -5.56
C LEU A 154 -3.48 -16.82 -6.25
N HIS A 155 -4.44 -17.31 -5.47
CA HIS A 155 -5.67 -17.91 -5.98
C HIS A 155 -6.70 -16.83 -6.34
N LEU A 156 -7.65 -17.19 -7.20
CA LEU A 156 -8.70 -16.35 -7.76
C LEU A 156 -9.37 -15.44 -6.74
N GLN A 157 -9.76 -15.93 -5.57
CA GLN A 157 -10.49 -15.16 -4.56
C GLN A 157 -9.73 -13.94 -3.99
N ASN A 158 -8.41 -13.88 -4.23
CA ASN A 158 -7.55 -12.79 -3.74
C ASN A 158 -7.18 -11.78 -4.83
N ILE A 159 -7.74 -11.92 -6.03
CA ILE A 159 -7.40 -11.08 -7.20
C ILE A 159 -8.68 -10.44 -7.71
N SER A 160 -8.61 -9.17 -8.11
CA SER A 160 -9.73 -8.46 -8.74
C SER A 160 -9.49 -8.22 -10.22
N GLU A 161 -10.55 -7.93 -10.97
CA GLU A 161 -10.52 -7.67 -12.41
C GLU A 161 -9.62 -6.50 -12.84
N VAL A 162 -9.29 -5.57 -11.92
CA VAL A 162 -8.37 -4.47 -12.20
C VAL A 162 -6.90 -4.81 -11.97
N ASN A 163 -6.62 -5.99 -11.39
CA ASN A 163 -5.25 -6.45 -11.21
C ASN A 163 -4.71 -7.01 -12.53
N ALA A 164 -3.41 -6.90 -12.69
CA ALA A 164 -2.69 -7.53 -13.79
C ALA A 164 -2.15 -8.89 -13.36
N VAL A 165 -2.21 -9.85 -14.26
CA VAL A 165 -1.60 -11.17 -14.14
C VAL A 165 -0.49 -11.28 -15.17
N LEU A 166 0.64 -11.83 -14.76
CA LEU A 166 1.86 -11.94 -15.57
C LEU A 166 2.04 -13.38 -16.06
N GLU A 167 2.36 -13.52 -17.34
CA GLU A 167 3.00 -14.72 -17.88
C GLU A 167 4.52 -14.51 -17.75
N ILE A 168 5.21 -15.49 -17.18
CA ILE A 168 6.63 -15.41 -16.85
C ILE A 168 7.32 -16.63 -17.44
N ASP A 169 8.42 -16.42 -18.15
CA ASP A 169 9.20 -17.49 -18.75
C ASP A 169 10.11 -18.22 -17.76
N GLU A 170 10.81 -19.25 -18.23
CA GLU A 170 11.73 -20.06 -17.42
C GLU A 170 12.95 -19.28 -16.90
N THR A 171 13.19 -18.07 -17.40
CA THR A 171 14.27 -17.16 -17.01
C THR A 171 13.81 -16.00 -16.15
N ASP A 172 12.59 -16.12 -15.57
CA ASP A 172 11.95 -15.11 -14.73
C ASP A 172 11.71 -13.76 -15.43
N HIS A 173 11.43 -13.78 -16.75
CA HIS A 173 11.09 -12.57 -17.49
C HIS A 173 9.60 -12.54 -17.87
N VAL A 174 9.02 -11.35 -17.82
CA VAL A 174 7.63 -11.10 -18.22
C VAL A 174 7.51 -11.21 -19.74
N THR A 175 6.67 -12.08 -20.22
CA THR A 175 6.39 -12.28 -21.65
C THR A 175 5.05 -11.72 -22.06
N GLU A 176 4.05 -11.75 -21.17
CA GLU A 176 2.72 -11.21 -21.41
C GLU A 176 2.14 -10.67 -20.09
N GLN A 177 1.24 -9.71 -20.21
CA GLN A 177 0.41 -9.22 -19.13
C GLN A 177 -1.02 -9.03 -19.61
N LYS A 178 -1.97 -9.43 -18.79
CA LYS A 178 -3.40 -9.21 -19.03
C LYS A 178 -4.13 -8.85 -17.74
N LEU A 179 -5.25 -8.17 -17.87
CA LEU A 179 -6.15 -7.97 -16.74
C LEU A 179 -6.71 -9.32 -16.31
N PHE A 180 -6.92 -9.47 -15.01
CA PHE A 180 -7.42 -10.71 -14.45
C PHE A 180 -8.85 -11.00 -14.92
N ASP A 181 -9.04 -12.14 -15.56
CA ASP A 181 -10.34 -12.69 -16.00
C ASP A 181 -10.54 -14.16 -15.58
N GLY A 182 -9.68 -14.62 -14.65
CA GLY A 182 -9.63 -16.03 -14.21
C GLY A 182 -10.95 -16.55 -13.69
N LYS A 183 -11.23 -17.81 -13.96
CA LYS A 183 -12.49 -18.48 -13.60
C LYS A 183 -12.26 -19.76 -12.82
N ASP A 184 -11.05 -20.30 -12.85
CA ASP A 184 -10.71 -21.55 -12.15
C ASP A 184 -10.27 -21.23 -10.70
N PRO A 185 -11.03 -21.66 -9.68
CA PRO A 185 -10.69 -21.40 -8.28
C PRO A 185 -9.43 -22.14 -7.82
N ASP A 186 -9.05 -23.23 -8.48
CA ASP A 186 -7.88 -24.03 -8.13
C ASP A 186 -6.59 -23.52 -8.82
N GLU A 187 -6.72 -22.66 -9.82
CA GLU A 187 -5.60 -22.08 -10.53
C GLU A 187 -4.86 -21.03 -9.69
N VAL A 188 -3.55 -21.02 -9.81
CA VAL A 188 -2.65 -20.05 -9.17
C VAL A 188 -2.14 -19.09 -10.22
N TYR A 189 -2.39 -17.81 -9.99
CA TYR A 189 -2.05 -16.71 -10.90
C TYR A 189 -0.87 -15.90 -10.39
N ASN A 190 0.02 -15.46 -11.27
CA ASN A 190 1.11 -14.54 -10.94
C ASN A 190 0.57 -13.11 -10.93
N MET A 191 -0.06 -12.68 -9.84
CA MET A 191 -0.59 -11.31 -9.73
C MET A 191 0.55 -10.31 -9.62
N SER A 192 0.59 -9.31 -10.51
CA SER A 192 1.45 -8.14 -10.36
C SER A 192 1.06 -7.37 -9.10
N THR A 193 2.02 -7.06 -8.26
CA THR A 193 1.79 -6.18 -7.10
C THR A 193 1.81 -4.70 -7.49
N ASP A 194 2.12 -4.40 -8.76
CA ASP A 194 2.41 -3.05 -9.27
C ASP A 194 3.50 -2.32 -8.48
N VAL A 195 4.43 -3.08 -7.91
CA VAL A 195 5.69 -2.58 -7.40
C VAL A 195 6.74 -2.79 -8.49
N PHE A 196 7.31 -1.68 -8.95
CA PHE A 196 8.32 -1.67 -10.00
C PHE A 196 9.57 -0.99 -9.50
N ILE A 197 10.74 -1.55 -9.84
CA ILE A 197 12.03 -0.86 -9.74
C ILE A 197 12.48 -0.55 -11.17
N VAL A 198 12.84 0.70 -11.41
CA VAL A 198 13.19 1.18 -12.74
C VAL A 198 14.42 2.08 -12.70
N ASP A 199 15.21 2.08 -13.77
CA ASP A 199 16.26 3.05 -13.97
C ASP A 199 15.68 4.44 -14.19
N THR A 200 16.03 5.40 -13.36
CA THR A 200 15.43 6.74 -13.35
C THR A 200 15.60 7.50 -14.66
N PRO A 201 16.79 7.52 -15.31
CA PRO A 201 16.93 8.20 -16.59
C PRO A 201 16.04 7.62 -17.69
N TRP A 202 15.96 6.28 -17.74
CA TRP A 202 15.08 5.59 -18.67
C TRP A 202 13.59 5.87 -18.40
N LEU A 203 13.17 5.86 -17.12
CA LEU A 203 11.81 6.21 -16.74
C LEU A 203 11.43 7.63 -17.15
N ILE A 204 12.34 8.61 -16.98
CA ILE A 204 12.12 10.00 -17.42
C ILE A 204 11.85 10.04 -18.92
N GLU A 205 12.64 9.35 -19.74
CA GLU A 205 12.46 9.27 -21.19
C GLU A 205 11.07 8.71 -21.53
N LYS A 206 10.66 7.60 -20.93
CA LYS A 206 9.36 6.95 -21.17
C LYS A 206 8.17 7.82 -20.73
N ILE A 207 8.29 8.52 -19.62
CA ILE A 207 7.27 9.48 -19.17
C ILE A 207 7.20 10.68 -20.12
N GLU A 208 8.32 11.19 -20.65
CA GLU A 208 8.33 12.28 -21.65
C GLU A 208 7.70 11.86 -22.97
N GLU A 209 7.85 10.61 -23.38
CA GLU A 209 7.17 10.03 -24.55
C GLU A 209 5.66 9.95 -24.31
N GLU A 210 5.26 9.40 -23.16
CA GLU A 210 3.85 9.23 -22.78
C GLU A 210 3.12 10.57 -22.67
N ALA A 211 3.76 11.56 -22.03
CA ALA A 211 3.18 12.90 -21.84
C ALA A 211 2.85 13.64 -23.16
N LYS A 212 3.37 13.19 -24.30
CA LYS A 212 3.08 13.76 -25.64
C LYS A 212 1.85 13.14 -26.29
N LYS A 213 1.33 12.03 -25.75
CA LYS A 213 0.14 11.37 -26.28
C LYS A 213 -1.11 12.22 -26.03
N GLU A 214 -2.11 12.07 -26.86
CA GLU A 214 -3.40 12.75 -26.72
C GLU A 214 -4.14 12.32 -25.43
N TYR A 215 -4.00 11.04 -25.06
CA TYR A 215 -4.62 10.43 -23.88
C TYR A 215 -3.56 9.71 -23.04
N PRO A 216 -2.72 10.44 -22.32
CA PRO A 216 -1.65 9.82 -21.54
C PRO A 216 -2.23 9.03 -20.36
N GLN A 217 -1.69 7.83 -20.11
CA GLN A 217 -2.13 6.93 -19.06
C GLN A 217 -1.47 7.26 -17.72
N LYS A 218 -2.06 6.82 -16.61
CA LYS A 218 -1.40 6.87 -15.30
C LYS A 218 -0.13 6.00 -15.29
N LEU A 219 0.86 6.40 -14.51
CA LEU A 219 2.16 5.72 -14.40
C LEU A 219 2.04 4.20 -14.19
N ARG A 220 1.07 3.76 -13.37
CA ARG A 220 0.82 2.34 -13.09
C ARG A 220 0.59 1.54 -14.38
N TYR A 221 -0.22 2.05 -15.29
CA TYR A 221 -0.56 1.34 -16.54
C TYR A 221 0.61 1.36 -17.52
N ILE A 222 1.33 2.49 -17.61
CA ILE A 222 2.53 2.58 -18.44
C ILE A 222 3.57 1.58 -17.99
N LEU A 223 3.83 1.48 -16.67
CA LEU A 223 4.82 0.54 -16.14
C LEU A 223 4.43 -0.92 -16.40
N ARG A 224 3.13 -1.22 -16.42
CA ARG A 224 2.63 -2.53 -16.83
C ARG A 224 2.95 -2.84 -18.30
N ASP A 225 2.67 -1.89 -19.20
CA ASP A 225 2.95 -2.03 -20.64
C ASP A 225 4.46 -2.13 -20.90
N LEU A 226 5.26 -1.28 -20.27
CA LEU A 226 6.72 -1.30 -20.35
C LEU A 226 7.34 -2.59 -19.78
N ALA A 227 6.71 -3.21 -18.78
CA ALA A 227 7.18 -4.47 -18.24
C ALA A 227 7.14 -5.60 -19.28
N VAL A 228 6.15 -5.61 -20.15
CA VAL A 228 6.06 -6.55 -21.27
C VAL A 228 7.00 -6.15 -22.41
N GLU A 229 6.95 -4.87 -22.83
CA GLU A 229 7.75 -4.37 -23.96
C GLU A 229 9.24 -4.59 -23.76
N TYR A 230 9.74 -4.43 -22.53
CA TYR A 230 11.16 -4.55 -22.19
C TYR A 230 11.52 -5.86 -21.48
N ASN A 231 10.63 -6.86 -21.49
CA ASN A 231 10.81 -8.15 -20.84
C ASN A 231 11.33 -7.98 -19.40
N ALA A 232 10.56 -7.27 -18.57
CA ALA A 232 10.94 -7.00 -17.17
C ALA A 232 11.32 -8.27 -16.44
N PHE A 233 12.30 -8.19 -15.56
CA PHE A 233 12.55 -9.28 -14.62
C PHE A 233 11.43 -9.34 -13.58
N ALA A 234 10.92 -10.53 -13.32
CA ALA A 234 9.85 -10.78 -12.38
C ALA A 234 10.38 -11.33 -11.05
N PHE A 235 10.22 -10.56 -9.98
CA PHE A 235 10.62 -10.95 -8.63
C PHE A 235 9.42 -11.51 -7.85
N GLU A 236 9.49 -12.78 -7.39
CA GLU A 236 8.45 -13.39 -6.58
C GLU A 236 8.51 -12.92 -5.13
N TYR A 237 7.45 -12.25 -4.65
CA TYR A 237 7.29 -11.92 -3.25
C TYR A 237 6.63 -13.07 -2.47
N THR A 238 7.37 -13.66 -1.53
CA THR A 238 6.92 -14.83 -0.75
C THR A 238 6.34 -14.48 0.64
N GLY A 239 6.43 -13.20 1.06
CA GLY A 239 5.90 -12.72 2.34
C GLY A 239 4.36 -12.69 2.38
N TYR A 240 3.81 -12.16 3.48
CA TYR A 240 2.36 -11.92 3.58
C TYR A 240 1.94 -10.80 2.64
N LEU A 241 0.86 -11.03 1.90
CA LEU A 241 0.24 -10.04 1.04
C LEU A 241 -1.29 -10.17 1.13
N ALA A 242 -1.96 -9.03 1.25
CA ALA A 242 -3.40 -8.92 1.03
C ALA A 242 -3.68 -7.84 -0.01
N ASN A 243 -4.41 -8.22 -1.06
CA ASN A 243 -4.90 -7.31 -2.07
C ASN A 243 -6.21 -6.67 -1.59
N ILE A 244 -6.21 -5.36 -1.37
CA ILE A 244 -7.34 -4.63 -0.75
C ILE A 244 -8.22 -4.05 -1.87
N HIS A 245 -9.15 -4.85 -2.37
CA HIS A 245 -10.01 -4.50 -3.51
C HIS A 245 -11.51 -4.49 -3.19
N SER A 246 -11.91 -5.03 -2.02
CA SER A 246 -13.30 -5.08 -1.56
C SER A 246 -13.38 -4.88 -0.05
N VAL A 247 -14.58 -4.57 0.47
CA VAL A 247 -14.83 -4.52 1.93
C VAL A 247 -14.51 -5.86 2.57
N GLU A 248 -14.81 -6.96 1.88
CA GLU A 248 -14.54 -8.32 2.36
C GLU A 248 -13.02 -8.59 2.43
N SER A 249 -12.24 -8.29 1.38
CA SER A 249 -10.79 -8.46 1.40
C SER A 249 -10.12 -7.60 2.48
N TYR A 250 -10.60 -6.37 2.68
CA TYR A 250 -10.14 -5.49 3.76
C TYR A 250 -10.48 -6.07 5.15
N TYR A 251 -11.69 -6.59 5.33
CA TYR A 251 -12.12 -7.23 6.58
C TYR A 251 -11.25 -8.44 6.90
N HIS A 252 -11.08 -9.36 5.95
CA HIS A 252 -10.26 -10.55 6.14
C HIS A 252 -8.80 -10.21 6.41
N ALA A 253 -8.21 -9.23 5.70
CA ALA A 253 -6.84 -8.79 5.96
C ALA A 253 -6.62 -8.30 7.40
N ASN A 254 -7.60 -7.61 7.99
CA ASN A 254 -7.54 -7.20 9.39
C ASN A 254 -7.67 -8.40 10.34
N LEU A 255 -8.59 -9.34 10.09
CA LEU A 255 -8.75 -10.53 10.93
C LEU A 255 -7.57 -11.50 10.83
N ASP A 256 -6.87 -11.53 9.71
CA ASP A 256 -5.62 -12.27 9.52
C ASP A 256 -4.56 -11.88 10.57
N MET A 257 -4.59 -10.65 11.06
CA MET A 257 -3.65 -10.19 12.09
C MET A 257 -3.92 -10.80 13.47
N LEU A 258 -5.05 -11.45 13.67
CA LEU A 258 -5.33 -12.27 14.85
C LEU A 258 -4.68 -13.67 14.77
N GLU A 259 -4.17 -14.05 13.59
CA GLU A 259 -3.45 -15.30 13.36
C GLU A 259 -1.93 -15.05 13.50
N ASN A 260 -1.31 -15.63 14.50
CA ASN A 260 0.10 -15.39 14.85
C ASN A 260 1.05 -15.59 13.64
N GLN A 261 0.83 -16.60 12.82
CA GLN A 261 1.72 -16.86 11.67
C GLN A 261 1.65 -15.74 10.61
N LYS A 262 0.44 -15.25 10.28
CA LYS A 262 0.25 -14.16 9.33
C LYS A 262 0.74 -12.84 9.89
N PHE A 263 0.44 -12.57 11.17
CA PHE A 263 0.95 -11.41 11.89
C PHE A 263 2.47 -11.33 11.84
N MET A 264 3.18 -12.39 12.20
CA MET A 264 4.64 -12.43 12.20
C MET A 264 5.26 -12.30 10.81
N LYS A 265 4.55 -12.72 9.74
CA LYS A 265 5.00 -12.52 8.37
C LYS A 265 4.86 -11.06 7.90
N LEU A 266 3.81 -10.35 8.32
CA LEU A 266 3.60 -8.94 7.97
C LEU A 266 4.45 -8.02 8.86
N PHE A 267 4.47 -8.26 10.17
CA PHE A 267 5.22 -7.49 11.17
C PHE A 267 6.56 -8.14 11.52
N SER A 268 7.32 -8.49 10.48
CA SER A 268 8.64 -9.09 10.66
C SER A 268 9.56 -8.18 11.48
N PRO A 269 10.30 -8.72 12.47
CA PRO A 269 11.28 -7.94 13.25
C PRO A 269 12.34 -7.24 12.38
N ASN A 270 12.68 -7.83 11.24
CA ASN A 270 13.68 -7.31 10.30
C ASN A 270 13.15 -6.19 9.38
N GLN A 271 11.82 -6.08 9.26
CA GLN A 271 11.13 -5.07 8.45
C GLN A 271 10.12 -4.33 9.32
N LYS A 272 10.61 -3.34 10.07
CA LYS A 272 9.81 -2.61 11.05
C LYS A 272 8.73 -1.77 10.38
N VAL A 273 7.50 -1.85 10.87
CA VAL A 273 6.39 -1.00 10.41
C VAL A 273 6.27 0.21 11.32
N TYR A 274 6.42 1.39 10.74
CA TYR A 274 6.28 2.69 11.41
C TYR A 274 4.87 3.23 11.17
N THR A 275 4.36 4.02 12.12
CA THR A 275 3.08 4.72 12.01
C THR A 275 3.12 6.00 12.83
N LYS A 276 2.18 6.91 12.55
CA LYS A 276 2.03 8.15 13.32
C LYS A 276 1.80 7.85 14.81
N VAL A 277 2.72 8.31 15.64
CA VAL A 277 2.60 8.18 17.08
C VAL A 277 1.47 9.08 17.59
N LYS A 278 0.59 8.52 18.42
CA LYS A 278 -0.46 9.23 19.14
C LYS A 278 -0.24 9.02 20.64
N ASN A 279 -0.21 10.12 21.38
CA ASN A 279 -0.14 10.08 22.84
C ASN A 279 -1.55 9.86 23.38
N GLU A 280 -1.95 8.61 23.46
CA GLU A 280 -3.22 8.18 24.01
C GLU A 280 -2.95 7.30 25.23
N GLU A 281 -3.88 7.30 26.17
CA GLU A 281 -3.82 6.45 27.35
C GLU A 281 -3.87 4.96 26.96
N PRO A 282 -3.30 4.06 27.77
CA PRO A 282 -3.48 2.62 27.57
C PRO A 282 -4.97 2.26 27.60
N THR A 283 -5.33 1.20 26.88
CA THR A 283 -6.70 0.66 26.93
C THR A 283 -7.01 0.15 28.33
N TYR A 284 -8.15 0.56 28.87
CA TYR A 284 -8.66 0.11 30.16
C TYR A 284 -9.55 -1.12 29.97
N TYR A 285 -9.33 -2.13 30.79
CA TYR A 285 -10.15 -3.35 30.85
C TYR A 285 -10.81 -3.44 32.23
N SER A 286 -12.13 -3.47 32.25
CA SER A 286 -12.88 -3.63 33.51
C SER A 286 -12.81 -5.07 34.03
N LYS A 287 -13.19 -5.28 35.29
CA LYS A 287 -13.29 -6.62 35.88
C LYS A 287 -14.39 -7.47 35.21
N THR A 288 -15.35 -6.85 34.57
CA THR A 288 -16.47 -7.51 33.87
C THR A 288 -16.16 -7.81 32.41
N SER A 289 -15.04 -7.31 31.88
CA SER A 289 -14.66 -7.58 30.49
C SER A 289 -14.25 -9.04 30.30
N ASN A 290 -14.71 -9.61 29.17
CA ASN A 290 -14.31 -10.94 28.73
C ASN A 290 -13.74 -10.84 27.31
N ILE A 291 -12.43 -11.14 27.18
CA ILE A 291 -11.71 -10.91 25.94
C ILE A 291 -11.07 -12.21 25.46
N LYS A 292 -11.30 -12.52 24.17
CA LYS A 292 -10.75 -13.72 23.55
C LYS A 292 -10.30 -13.42 22.12
N SER A 293 -9.07 -13.82 21.77
CA SER A 293 -8.50 -13.75 20.42
C SER A 293 -8.74 -12.39 19.72
N SER A 294 -8.49 -11.29 20.42
CA SER A 294 -8.82 -9.95 19.94
C SER A 294 -7.65 -8.98 20.14
N GLN A 295 -7.54 -7.97 19.28
CA GLN A 295 -6.52 -6.92 19.38
C GLN A 295 -7.16 -5.58 19.70
N PHE A 296 -6.45 -4.75 20.47
CA PHE A 296 -6.89 -3.43 20.90
C PHE A 296 -5.80 -2.39 20.66
N ALA A 297 -6.18 -1.29 20.05
CA ALA A 297 -5.36 -0.08 20.04
C ALA A 297 -5.60 0.74 21.31
N SER A 298 -4.74 1.76 21.55
CA SER A 298 -4.75 2.60 22.74
C SER A 298 -6.02 3.44 22.91
N GLY A 299 -6.30 3.86 24.16
CA GLY A 299 -7.34 4.82 24.51
C GLY A 299 -8.76 4.23 24.56
N SER A 300 -8.92 2.92 24.52
CA SER A 300 -10.22 2.27 24.55
C SER A 300 -10.65 1.91 25.99
N ILE A 301 -11.94 1.83 26.23
CA ILE A 301 -12.55 1.36 27.49
C ILE A 301 -13.36 0.12 27.18
N VAL A 302 -13.06 -1.00 27.84
CA VAL A 302 -13.66 -2.30 27.55
C VAL A 302 -14.32 -2.84 28.82
N GLU A 303 -15.65 -2.89 28.82
CA GLU A 303 -16.46 -3.39 29.94
C GLU A 303 -17.32 -4.60 29.50
N GLY A 304 -17.45 -4.84 28.20
CA GLY A 304 -18.22 -5.92 27.59
C GLY A 304 -17.38 -7.14 27.17
N THR A 305 -17.98 -8.01 26.37
CA THR A 305 -17.36 -9.20 25.78
C THR A 305 -16.86 -8.93 24.38
N VAL A 306 -15.62 -9.31 24.08
CA VAL A 306 -15.01 -9.14 22.75
C VAL A 306 -14.34 -10.45 22.33
N GLU A 307 -14.77 -10.99 21.20
CA GLU A 307 -14.21 -12.23 20.66
C GLU A 307 -13.84 -12.05 19.18
N ARG A 308 -12.64 -12.51 18.79
CA ARG A 308 -12.12 -12.53 17.41
C ARG A 308 -12.31 -11.19 16.67
N SER A 309 -11.95 -10.09 17.33
CA SER A 309 -12.21 -8.75 16.82
C SER A 309 -10.99 -7.85 16.88
N VAL A 310 -10.92 -6.88 15.96
CA VAL A 310 -9.89 -5.82 15.97
C VAL A 310 -10.56 -4.51 16.38
N VAL A 311 -10.11 -3.95 17.49
CA VAL A 311 -10.66 -2.75 18.11
C VAL A 311 -9.68 -1.58 17.94
N SER A 312 -10.08 -0.58 17.19
CA SER A 312 -9.26 0.61 16.95
C SER A 312 -9.24 1.52 18.19
N ARG A 313 -8.62 2.70 18.04
CA ARG A 313 -8.38 3.65 19.12
C ARG A 313 -9.68 4.28 19.66
N ARG A 314 -9.68 4.54 20.99
CA ARG A 314 -10.76 5.29 21.68
C ARG A 314 -12.17 4.70 21.46
N VAL A 315 -12.25 3.38 21.41
CA VAL A 315 -13.52 2.67 21.38
C VAL A 315 -14.02 2.49 22.80
N HIS A 316 -15.33 2.65 23.01
CA HIS A 316 -15.97 2.38 24.30
C HIS A 316 -16.99 1.25 24.15
N LEU A 317 -16.75 0.16 24.87
CA LEU A 317 -17.62 -1.01 24.93
C LEU A 317 -18.22 -1.06 26.33
N HIS A 318 -19.51 -0.69 26.43
CA HIS A 318 -20.21 -0.66 27.71
C HIS A 318 -20.51 -2.06 28.26
N GLN A 319 -20.87 -2.12 29.53
CA GLN A 319 -21.18 -3.35 30.24
C GLN A 319 -22.32 -4.13 29.56
N GLY A 320 -22.17 -5.43 29.43
CA GLY A 320 -23.16 -6.31 28.80
C GLY A 320 -23.12 -6.30 27.26
N SER A 321 -22.34 -5.43 26.63
CA SER A 321 -22.19 -5.45 25.18
C SER A 321 -21.40 -6.68 24.70
N GLU A 322 -21.72 -7.18 23.51
CA GLU A 322 -21.03 -8.30 22.87
C GLU A 322 -20.57 -7.93 21.47
N VAL A 323 -19.26 -8.09 21.21
CA VAL A 323 -18.64 -7.87 19.91
C VAL A 323 -17.92 -9.14 19.46
N ARG A 324 -18.33 -9.67 18.31
CA ARG A 324 -17.75 -10.90 17.76
C ARG A 324 -17.38 -10.71 16.28
N SER A 325 -16.25 -11.26 15.90
CA SER A 325 -15.75 -11.27 14.50
C SER A 325 -15.93 -9.91 13.81
N SER A 326 -15.48 -8.83 14.46
CA SER A 326 -15.79 -7.46 14.04
C SER A 326 -14.56 -6.58 13.95
N LEU A 327 -14.64 -5.55 13.09
CA LEU A 327 -13.69 -4.44 13.06
C LEU A 327 -14.38 -3.19 13.62
N LEU A 328 -13.89 -2.68 14.74
CA LEU A 328 -14.38 -1.43 15.30
C LEU A 328 -13.44 -0.29 14.94
N PHE A 329 -13.98 0.70 14.24
CA PHE A 329 -13.23 1.88 13.84
C PHE A 329 -13.01 2.87 15.01
N PRO A 330 -12.06 3.82 14.87
CA PRO A 330 -11.73 4.74 15.95
C PRO A 330 -12.95 5.54 16.45
N GLY A 331 -13.12 5.58 17.78
CA GLY A 331 -14.16 6.37 18.43
C GLY A 331 -15.55 5.74 18.41
N VAL A 332 -15.68 4.50 18.01
CA VAL A 332 -16.99 3.76 18.07
C VAL A 332 -17.40 3.56 19.52
N VAL A 333 -18.70 3.71 19.80
CA VAL A 333 -19.32 3.41 21.09
C VAL A 333 -20.34 2.29 20.90
N ILE A 334 -20.17 1.21 21.63
CA ILE A 334 -21.15 0.10 21.71
C ILE A 334 -21.85 0.23 23.07
N HIS A 335 -23.15 0.47 23.02
CA HIS A 335 -23.96 0.71 24.21
C HIS A 335 -24.20 -0.56 25.01
N GLU A 336 -24.79 -0.37 26.21
CA GLU A 336 -25.13 -1.46 27.13
C GLU A 336 -26.03 -2.49 26.46
N ASN A 337 -25.71 -3.78 26.65
CA ASN A 337 -26.49 -4.93 26.17
C ASN A 337 -26.73 -4.98 24.63
N ALA A 338 -25.86 -4.29 23.82
CA ALA A 338 -25.89 -4.34 22.36
C ALA A 338 -25.09 -5.54 21.84
#